data_474b045dd50a5a291a9ab04b9b6ba451
#
_entry.id   474b045dd50a5a291a9ab04b9b6ba451
#
_cell.length_a   1.000
_cell.length_b   1.000
_cell.length_c   1.000
_cell.angle_alpha   90.00
_cell.angle_beta   90.00
_cell.angle_gamma   90.00
#
_symmetry.space_group_name_H-M   'P 1'
#
loop_
_entity.id
_entity.type
_entity.pdbx_description
1 polymer ?
#
loop_
_entity_poly.entity_id
_entity_poly.type
_entity_poly.pdbx_seq_one_letter_code
_entity_poly.pdbx_strand_id
1 'polypeptide(L)'
;MAAASVDGASRKTVPLPSIIGPVRPPNALLPKGTPANLRRFAENPVPRRAINIIKDRIASMDWQIQLRRGYSLANVPDAPTRMEILRRNLEEPNNADSFRSVIEQALEDALVGGFGAIEMERTDDAERPFALWPVDGATIQLNAKWDGEPDSPRYAQNTNRVGPDSQIPLYDNELMYLRLNPRSHTPFGLGSLEVAFETVNSFLAAHRYAGRLASNSVVQYALWLNETTPDHHNRLLRWWQDEIEGTGRVPLLTCEQKPEVLKFTGGTDAELRIQWQEFLIRMIGNAFGLPPMMLGLDRDVNRNTAGELADEAFRTTIAPIARMLAEHFTRDLFGKRLGWREFEFVFNELDARDEMQEVQIQTALLQAGVLTVDEVRAQRGLRPLEHTQMLEKATSDGSGLGSAQ
;
A
#
# COMPACT_ATOMS: atom_id res chain seq x y z
N MET A 1 18.97 9.55 57.30
CA MET A 1 17.93 9.65 56.29
C MET A 1 18.60 9.46 54.93
N ALA A 2 18.50 8.27 54.38
CA ALA A 2 19.07 7.92 53.08
C ALA A 2 18.02 8.24 52.01
N ALA A 3 18.41 9.07 51.08
CA ALA A 3 17.60 9.33 49.89
C ALA A 3 17.61 8.10 48.99
N ALA A 4 16.44 7.52 48.80
CA ALA A 4 16.27 6.42 47.85
C ALA A 4 16.45 7.01 46.44
N SER A 5 17.48 6.53 45.71
CA SER A 5 17.64 6.73 44.29
C SER A 5 16.45 6.10 43.58
N VAL A 6 15.67 6.91 42.92
CA VAL A 6 14.63 6.42 41.98
C VAL A 6 15.38 5.81 40.81
N ASP A 7 15.38 4.49 40.77
CA ASP A 7 15.86 3.70 39.64
C ASP A 7 15.12 4.16 38.38
N GLY A 8 15.86 4.78 37.46
CA GLY A 8 15.36 5.16 36.17
C GLY A 8 14.90 3.92 35.41
N ALA A 9 13.59 3.69 35.42
CA ALA A 9 13.00 2.59 34.69
C ALA A 9 13.43 2.68 33.21
N SER A 10 14.32 1.77 32.83
CA SER A 10 14.77 1.61 31.45
C SER A 10 13.57 1.62 30.50
N ARG A 11 13.47 2.66 29.69
CA ARG A 11 12.44 2.77 28.66
C ARG A 11 12.63 1.59 27.72
N LYS A 12 11.70 0.65 27.74
CA LYS A 12 11.76 -0.51 26.84
C LYS A 12 11.32 -0.04 25.46
N THR A 13 12.27 0.06 24.54
CA THR A 13 11.95 0.10 23.12
C THR A 13 11.23 -1.20 22.77
N VAL A 14 10.08 -1.09 22.11
CA VAL A 14 9.38 -2.25 21.56
C VAL A 14 10.06 -2.54 20.24
N PRO A 15 10.79 -3.65 20.10
CA PRO A 15 11.27 -4.04 18.78
C PRO A 15 10.08 -4.13 17.87
N LEU A 16 10.25 -3.71 16.61
CA LEU A 16 9.29 -4.09 15.58
C LEU A 16 9.10 -5.59 15.73
N PRO A 17 7.92 -6.05 16.11
CA PRO A 17 7.68 -7.46 16.10
C PRO A 17 7.98 -7.92 14.69
N SER A 18 8.54 -9.13 14.56
CA SER A 18 8.20 -9.86 13.37
C SER A 18 6.74 -9.50 13.13
N ILE A 19 6.45 -8.75 12.08
CA ILE A 19 5.19 -8.08 11.73
C ILE A 19 4.05 -9.09 11.71
N ILE A 20 3.94 -9.95 12.70
CA ILE A 20 2.89 -10.93 12.69
C ILE A 20 2.49 -11.31 14.07
N GLY A 21 1.27 -11.17 14.11
CA GLY A 21 0.36 -11.57 15.10
C GLY A 21 0.66 -12.82 15.89
N PRO A 22 -0.27 -13.36 16.66
CA PRO A 22 0.00 -14.13 17.86
C PRO A 22 1.00 -15.25 17.61
N VAL A 23 1.90 -15.44 18.56
CA VAL A 23 2.84 -16.57 18.61
C VAL A 23 2.08 -17.83 18.21
N ARG A 24 2.31 -18.31 16.99
CA ARG A 24 1.77 -19.59 16.55
C ARG A 24 2.43 -20.70 17.37
N PRO A 25 1.68 -21.74 17.73
CA PRO A 25 2.28 -22.87 18.42
C PRO A 25 3.44 -23.44 17.61
N PRO A 26 4.49 -23.98 18.27
CA PRO A 26 5.73 -24.41 17.62
C PRO A 26 5.55 -25.48 16.53
N ASN A 27 4.40 -26.11 16.44
CA ASN A 27 4.07 -27.12 15.43
C ASN A 27 3.38 -26.58 14.17
N ALA A 28 3.19 -25.25 14.04
CA ALA A 28 2.64 -24.69 12.83
C ALA A 28 3.70 -24.65 11.73
N LEU A 29 3.56 -25.52 10.74
CA LEU A 29 4.42 -25.62 9.55
C LEU A 29 4.33 -24.40 8.60
N LEU A 30 3.56 -23.39 8.96
CA LEU A 30 3.36 -22.20 8.13
C LEU A 30 4.53 -21.23 8.32
N PRO A 31 5.06 -20.64 7.24
CA PRO A 31 6.11 -19.65 7.33
C PRO A 31 5.63 -18.47 8.18
N LYS A 32 6.52 -17.96 9.04
CA LYS A 32 6.23 -16.75 9.80
C LYS A 32 6.31 -15.55 8.86
N GLY A 33 5.40 -14.62 8.98
CA GLY A 33 5.48 -13.35 8.28
C GLY A 33 6.47 -12.41 8.96
N THR A 34 7.70 -12.74 8.87
CA THR A 34 8.81 -11.85 9.23
C THR A 34 8.94 -10.77 8.14
N PRO A 35 9.54 -9.60 8.44
CA PRO A 35 9.82 -8.59 7.41
C PRO A 35 10.52 -9.16 6.18
N ALA A 36 11.49 -10.04 6.38
CA ALA A 36 12.21 -10.70 5.29
C ALA A 36 11.29 -11.58 4.42
N ASN A 37 10.40 -12.36 5.04
CA ASN A 37 9.45 -13.20 4.30
C ASN A 37 8.38 -12.36 3.58
N LEU A 38 7.90 -11.28 4.20
CA LEU A 38 6.96 -10.35 3.56
C LEU A 38 7.58 -9.70 2.32
N ARG A 39 8.81 -9.19 2.42
CA ARG A 39 9.54 -8.63 1.28
C ARG A 39 9.73 -9.65 0.16
N ARG A 40 10.14 -10.87 0.49
CA ARG A 40 10.24 -11.95 -0.49
C ARG A 40 8.89 -12.27 -1.14
N PHE A 41 7.79 -12.21 -0.40
CA PHE A 41 6.45 -12.42 -0.96
C PHE A 41 6.02 -11.24 -1.84
N ALA A 42 6.40 -10.01 -1.47
CA ALA A 42 6.17 -8.82 -2.27
C ALA A 42 6.83 -8.86 -3.66
N GLU A 43 7.90 -9.65 -3.83
CA GLU A 43 8.57 -9.84 -5.12
C GLU A 43 7.81 -10.76 -6.09
N ASN A 44 6.79 -11.49 -5.61
CA ASN A 44 5.99 -12.35 -6.48
C ASN A 44 5.07 -11.54 -7.39
N PRO A 45 4.81 -12.00 -8.62
CA PRO A 45 4.12 -11.20 -9.64
C PRO A 45 2.77 -10.62 -9.21
N VAL A 46 1.93 -11.41 -8.51
CA VAL A 46 0.59 -10.96 -8.12
C VAL A 46 0.64 -9.90 -7.00
N PRO A 47 1.28 -10.15 -5.84
CA PRO A 47 1.46 -9.11 -4.82
C PRO A 47 2.22 -7.90 -5.34
N ARG A 48 3.28 -8.09 -6.14
CA ARG A 48 4.07 -6.99 -6.72
C ARG A 48 3.19 -6.08 -7.57
N ARG A 49 2.33 -6.67 -8.42
CA ARG A 49 1.40 -5.89 -9.23
C ARG A 49 0.43 -5.10 -8.36
N ALA A 50 -0.13 -5.71 -7.31
CA ALA A 50 -1.03 -5.02 -6.39
C ALA A 50 -0.36 -3.84 -5.68
N ILE A 51 0.86 -4.03 -5.17
CA ILE A 51 1.66 -2.98 -4.54
C ILE A 51 1.93 -1.85 -5.54
N ASN A 52 2.38 -2.18 -6.75
CA ASN A 52 2.72 -1.18 -7.76
C ASN A 52 1.50 -0.37 -8.20
N ILE A 53 0.33 -0.98 -8.39
CA ILE A 53 -0.90 -0.25 -8.76
C ILE A 53 -1.19 0.87 -7.75
N ILE A 54 -1.06 0.60 -6.46
CA ILE A 54 -1.36 1.60 -5.42
C ILE A 54 -0.25 2.64 -5.32
N LYS A 55 1.01 2.21 -5.14
CA LYS A 55 2.12 3.14 -4.92
C LYS A 55 2.41 4.01 -6.12
N ASP A 56 2.44 3.43 -7.34
CA ASP A 56 2.74 4.16 -8.57
C ASP A 56 1.63 5.17 -8.88
N ARG A 57 0.36 4.82 -8.58
CA ARG A 57 -0.76 5.72 -8.76
C ARG A 57 -0.67 6.93 -7.85
N ILE A 58 -0.35 6.74 -6.56
CA ILE A 58 -0.19 7.83 -5.60
C ILE A 58 1.04 8.68 -5.93
N ALA A 59 2.17 8.04 -6.19
CA ALA A 59 3.43 8.72 -6.48
C ALA A 59 3.43 9.48 -7.82
N SER A 60 2.48 9.18 -8.72
CA SER A 60 2.27 9.88 -9.99
C SER A 60 1.24 10.99 -9.94
N MET A 61 0.57 11.20 -8.80
CA MET A 61 -0.40 12.30 -8.66
C MET A 61 0.32 13.65 -8.61
N ASP A 62 -0.23 14.62 -9.33
CA ASP A 62 0.19 16.01 -9.18
C ASP A 62 -0.20 16.53 -7.80
N TRP A 63 0.68 17.32 -7.22
CA TRP A 63 0.49 17.88 -5.89
C TRP A 63 0.83 19.37 -5.87
N GLN A 64 0.31 20.05 -4.86
CA GLN A 64 0.59 21.45 -4.61
C GLN A 64 0.65 21.74 -3.11
N ILE A 65 1.20 22.90 -2.79
CA ILE A 65 1.20 23.47 -1.45
C ILE A 65 0.30 24.67 -1.49
N GLN A 66 -0.60 24.76 -0.53
CA GLN A 66 -1.53 25.88 -0.43
C GLN A 66 -1.64 26.40 1.01
N LEU A 67 -2.23 27.57 1.15
CA LEU A 67 -2.57 28.11 2.47
C LEU A 67 -3.74 27.34 3.04
N ARG A 68 -3.61 26.92 4.27
CA ARG A 68 -4.65 26.23 5.00
C ARG A 68 -5.87 27.14 5.23
N ARG A 69 -7.06 26.58 5.25
CA ARG A 69 -8.30 27.32 5.57
C ARG A 69 -8.13 28.15 6.84
N GLY A 70 -8.49 29.46 6.77
CA GLY A 70 -8.33 30.43 7.85
C GLY A 70 -7.08 31.30 7.75
N TYR A 71 -6.15 30.99 6.87
CA TYR A 71 -5.01 31.82 6.55
C TYR A 71 -5.21 32.53 5.20
N SER A 72 -4.65 33.73 5.08
CA SER A 72 -4.68 34.51 3.84
C SER A 72 -3.35 35.21 3.63
N LEU A 73 -3.10 35.67 2.41
CA LEU A 73 -1.88 36.43 2.10
C LEU A 73 -1.75 37.72 2.94
N ALA A 74 -2.88 38.25 3.43
CA ALA A 74 -2.87 39.38 4.34
C ALA A 74 -2.26 39.05 5.71
N ASN A 75 -2.45 37.81 6.17
CA ASN A 75 -1.95 37.35 7.46
C ASN A 75 -0.55 36.70 7.37
N VAL A 76 -0.17 36.24 6.19
CA VAL A 76 1.12 35.59 5.91
C VAL A 76 1.70 36.18 4.63
N PRO A 77 2.31 37.39 4.69
CA PRO A 77 2.77 38.09 3.49
C PRO A 77 3.89 37.37 2.74
N ASP A 78 4.69 36.59 3.43
CA ASP A 78 5.81 35.80 2.91
C ASP A 78 5.41 34.39 2.42
N ALA A 79 4.10 34.07 2.44
CA ALA A 79 3.59 32.77 2.01
C ALA A 79 4.04 32.36 0.60
N PRO A 80 4.01 33.23 -0.44
CA PRO A 80 4.45 32.82 -1.77
C PRO A 80 5.92 32.35 -1.82
N THR A 81 6.80 33.04 -1.09
CA THR A 81 8.22 32.68 -1.02
C THR A 81 8.42 31.36 -0.28
N ARG A 82 7.74 31.17 0.86
CA ARG A 82 7.81 29.90 1.61
C ARG A 82 7.22 28.73 0.86
N MET A 83 6.11 28.93 0.15
CA MET A 83 5.51 27.89 -0.67
C MET A 83 6.45 27.44 -1.79
N GLU A 84 7.16 28.37 -2.41
CA GLU A 84 8.16 28.06 -3.45
C GLU A 84 9.37 27.31 -2.87
N ILE A 85 9.83 27.70 -1.68
CA ILE A 85 10.88 26.97 -0.95
C ILE A 85 10.44 25.54 -0.66
N LEU A 86 9.23 25.35 -0.11
CA LEU A 86 8.67 24.01 0.17
C LEU A 86 8.54 23.18 -1.11
N ARG A 87 8.02 23.76 -2.19
CA ARG A 87 7.85 23.10 -3.47
C ARG A 87 9.19 22.58 -4.00
N ARG A 88 10.18 23.45 -4.09
CA ARG A 88 11.52 23.10 -4.58
C ARG A 88 12.17 22.01 -3.73
N ASN A 89 12.06 22.10 -2.41
CA ASN A 89 12.63 21.10 -1.51
C ASN A 89 11.92 19.77 -1.57
N LEU A 90 10.60 19.74 -1.85
CA LEU A 90 9.88 18.49 -2.07
C LEU A 90 10.19 17.89 -3.43
N GLU A 91 10.41 18.68 -4.48
CA GLU A 91 10.81 18.15 -5.79
C GLU A 91 12.18 17.45 -5.73
N GLU A 92 13.11 18.00 -4.96
CA GLU A 92 14.45 17.44 -4.71
C GLU A 92 14.65 17.23 -3.19
N PRO A 93 14.00 16.21 -2.59
CA PRO A 93 13.99 16.07 -1.14
C PRO A 93 15.33 15.71 -0.50
N ASN A 94 16.23 15.13 -1.28
CA ASN A 94 17.61 14.82 -0.91
C ASN A 94 18.51 14.74 -2.17
N ASN A 95 19.77 14.37 -2.00
CA ASN A 95 20.74 14.31 -3.10
C ASN A 95 20.67 13.01 -3.93
N ALA A 96 19.83 12.05 -3.57
CA ALA A 96 19.72 10.73 -4.19
C ALA A 96 18.34 10.44 -4.77
N ASP A 97 17.28 10.96 -4.13
CA ASP A 97 15.90 10.62 -4.44
C ASP A 97 15.11 11.83 -4.97
N SER A 98 14.17 11.57 -5.86
CA SER A 98 13.07 12.49 -6.17
C SER A 98 11.93 12.31 -5.15
N PHE A 99 11.00 13.26 -5.07
CA PHE A 99 9.79 13.14 -4.27
C PHE A 99 9.07 11.82 -4.53
N ARG A 100 8.90 11.48 -5.81
CA ARG A 100 8.29 10.22 -6.24
C ARG A 100 8.99 9.01 -5.63
N SER A 101 10.32 8.96 -5.69
CA SER A 101 11.13 7.84 -5.16
C SER A 101 10.96 7.69 -3.65
N VAL A 102 10.97 8.80 -2.89
CA VAL A 102 10.74 8.78 -1.44
C VAL A 102 9.36 8.22 -1.10
N ILE A 103 8.33 8.68 -1.83
CA ILE A 103 6.95 8.22 -1.60
C ILE A 103 6.79 6.74 -1.96
N GLU A 104 7.35 6.29 -3.08
CA GLU A 104 7.28 4.89 -3.51
C GLU A 104 7.91 3.95 -2.48
N GLN A 105 9.05 4.31 -1.89
CA GLN A 105 9.73 3.51 -0.87
C GLN A 105 8.92 3.45 0.43
N ALA A 106 8.42 4.58 0.92
CA ALA A 106 7.65 4.63 2.14
C ALA A 106 6.29 3.91 2.01
N LEU A 107 5.62 4.04 0.86
CA LEU A 107 4.37 3.34 0.59
C LEU A 107 4.58 1.83 0.40
N GLU A 108 5.70 1.42 -0.20
CA GLU A 108 6.03 -0.01 -0.30
C GLU A 108 6.13 -0.65 1.09
N ASP A 109 6.89 -0.05 2.00
CA ASP A 109 7.00 -0.54 3.37
C ASP A 109 5.64 -0.52 4.10
N ALA A 110 4.82 0.51 3.89
CA ALA A 110 3.49 0.58 4.48
C ALA A 110 2.55 -0.52 3.97
N LEU A 111 2.55 -0.81 2.68
CA LEU A 111 1.71 -1.85 2.07
C LEU A 111 2.18 -3.26 2.44
N VAL A 112 3.50 -3.45 2.58
CA VAL A 112 4.11 -4.74 2.92
C VAL A 112 4.02 -5.00 4.42
N GLY A 113 4.47 -4.06 5.24
CA GLY A 113 4.70 -4.23 6.68
C GLY A 113 3.77 -3.42 7.59
N GLY A 114 2.83 -2.67 7.03
CA GLY A 114 1.83 -1.91 7.79
C GLY A 114 2.24 -0.49 8.15
N PHE A 115 3.49 -0.10 7.95
CA PHE A 115 3.94 1.27 8.12
C PHE A 115 5.18 1.55 7.28
N GLY A 116 5.29 2.80 6.85
CA GLY A 116 6.47 3.36 6.22
C GLY A 116 7.08 4.45 7.10
N ALA A 117 8.34 4.76 6.90
CA ALA A 117 9.06 5.76 7.66
C ALA A 117 9.88 6.68 6.73
N ILE A 118 9.77 7.98 7.00
CA ILE A 118 10.56 9.02 6.32
C ILE A 118 11.21 9.86 7.41
N GLU A 119 12.53 9.90 7.44
CA GLU A 119 13.26 10.82 8.31
C GLU A 119 13.20 12.23 7.74
N MET A 120 12.91 13.20 8.61
CA MET A 120 12.81 14.61 8.30
C MET A 120 14.03 15.32 8.91
N GLU A 121 15.13 15.37 8.19
CA GLU A 121 16.32 16.08 8.60
C GLU A 121 16.09 17.60 8.49
N ARG A 122 16.47 18.36 9.51
CA ARG A 122 16.48 19.83 9.45
C ARG A 122 17.85 20.31 9.07
N THR A 123 17.92 21.21 8.11
CA THR A 123 19.17 21.86 7.68
C THR A 123 19.22 23.31 8.17
N ASP A 124 20.40 23.90 8.19
CA ASP A 124 20.60 25.31 8.51
C ASP A 124 20.50 26.23 7.27
N ASP A 125 20.22 25.67 6.10
CA ASP A 125 20.06 26.42 4.87
C ASP A 125 18.61 26.93 4.74
N ALA A 126 18.45 28.25 4.66
CA ALA A 126 17.14 28.89 4.51
C ALA A 126 16.44 28.54 3.18
N GLU A 127 17.19 28.25 2.13
CA GLU A 127 16.65 27.83 0.82
C GLU A 127 16.32 26.34 0.78
N ARG A 128 16.92 25.56 1.68
CA ARG A 128 16.71 24.11 1.84
C ARG A 128 16.53 23.73 3.30
N PRO A 129 15.41 24.13 3.95
CA PRO A 129 15.25 24.00 5.39
C PRO A 129 15.08 22.54 5.88
N PHE A 130 14.90 21.58 4.99
CA PHE A 130 14.78 20.16 5.32
C PHE A 130 15.32 19.26 4.21
N ALA A 131 15.65 18.03 4.59
CA ALA A 131 15.84 16.90 3.68
C ALA A 131 14.96 15.72 4.13
N LEU A 132 14.51 14.92 3.18
CA LEU A 132 13.67 13.75 3.45
C LEU A 132 14.41 12.48 3.02
N TRP A 133 14.55 11.54 3.95
CA TRP A 133 15.23 10.28 3.71
C TRP A 133 14.27 9.12 3.96
N PRO A 134 14.01 8.26 2.96
CA PRO A 134 13.25 7.06 3.21
C PRO A 134 14.06 6.13 4.12
N VAL A 135 13.42 5.65 5.18
CA VAL A 135 14.05 4.76 6.17
C VAL A 135 13.37 3.41 6.11
N ASP A 136 14.19 2.35 6.15
CA ASP A 136 13.67 0.99 6.25
C ASP A 136 12.80 0.83 7.51
N GLY A 137 11.49 0.74 7.31
CA GLY A 137 10.52 0.60 8.40
C GLY A 137 10.83 -0.59 9.32
N ALA A 138 11.37 -1.69 8.79
CA ALA A 138 11.73 -2.86 9.59
C ALA A 138 12.85 -2.60 10.61
N THR A 139 13.59 -1.50 10.48
CA THR A 139 14.64 -1.09 11.42
C THR A 139 14.14 -0.18 12.54
N ILE A 140 12.93 0.36 12.41
CA ILE A 140 12.37 1.31 13.38
C ILE A 140 11.75 0.57 14.58
N GLN A 141 12.11 1.00 15.76
CA GLN A 141 11.52 0.57 17.02
C GLN A 141 10.75 1.72 17.66
N LEU A 142 9.62 1.42 18.30
CA LEU A 142 8.84 2.41 19.05
C LEU A 142 9.12 2.30 20.54
N ASN A 143 9.30 3.45 21.19
CA ASN A 143 9.37 3.50 22.65
C ASN A 143 7.95 3.39 23.25
N ALA A 144 7.63 2.23 23.81
CA ALA A 144 6.31 1.97 24.38
C ALA A 144 5.98 2.85 25.61
N LYS A 145 6.98 3.46 26.22
CA LYS A 145 6.86 4.33 27.40
C LYS A 145 7.13 5.80 27.07
N TRP A 146 7.00 6.18 25.80
CA TRP A 146 7.15 7.58 25.44
C TRP A 146 6.08 8.41 26.17
N ASP A 147 6.53 9.48 26.80
CA ASP A 147 5.73 10.34 27.68
C ASP A 147 5.05 11.51 26.97
N GLY A 148 5.31 11.67 25.67
CA GLY A 148 4.80 12.79 24.87
C GLY A 148 5.70 14.02 24.88
N GLU A 149 6.80 14.01 25.64
CA GLU A 149 7.73 15.15 25.69
C GLU A 149 8.56 15.23 24.42
N PRO A 150 8.76 16.46 23.87
CA PRO A 150 9.53 16.67 22.63
C PRO A 150 10.99 16.20 22.72
N ASP A 151 11.59 16.37 23.91
CA ASP A 151 12.99 16.04 24.18
C ASP A 151 13.22 14.56 24.54
N SER A 152 12.16 13.77 24.46
CA SER A 152 12.20 12.33 24.74
C SER A 152 12.12 11.54 23.41
N PRO A 153 13.07 10.64 23.11
CA PRO A 153 13.04 9.90 21.87
C PRO A 153 11.82 8.98 21.80
N ARG A 154 11.04 9.16 20.75
CA ARG A 154 9.85 8.35 20.48
C ARG A 154 10.19 7.07 19.75
N TYR A 155 11.21 7.12 18.89
CA TYR A 155 11.63 6.03 18.04
C TYR A 155 13.10 5.74 18.24
N ALA A 156 13.55 4.55 17.83
CA ALA A 156 14.94 4.19 17.68
C ALA A 156 15.12 3.42 16.38
N GLN A 157 16.09 3.81 15.58
CA GLN A 157 16.49 3.05 14.41
C GLN A 157 17.58 2.06 14.79
N ASN A 158 17.36 0.77 14.55
CA ASN A 158 18.39 -0.25 14.68
C ASN A 158 19.32 -0.23 13.49
N THR A 159 20.56 0.05 13.73
CA THR A 159 21.61 -0.13 12.73
C THR A 159 22.17 -1.55 12.84
N ASN A 160 22.66 -2.12 11.73
CA ASN A 160 23.35 -3.43 11.76
C ASN A 160 24.77 -3.32 12.36
N ARG A 161 25.08 -2.24 13.09
CA ARG A 161 26.38 -2.02 13.74
C ARG A 161 26.37 -2.62 15.13
N VAL A 162 27.52 -3.15 15.55
CA VAL A 162 27.74 -3.65 16.91
C VAL A 162 28.38 -2.55 17.74
N GLY A 163 27.79 -2.19 18.87
CA GLY A 163 28.35 -1.18 19.78
C GLY A 163 27.35 -0.09 20.19
N PRO A 164 27.85 1.02 20.76
CA PRO A 164 26.98 2.12 21.21
C PRO A 164 26.13 2.74 20.12
N ASP A 165 26.57 2.69 18.87
CA ASP A 165 25.88 3.24 17.70
C ASP A 165 24.92 2.22 17.05
N SER A 166 24.59 1.14 17.76
CA SER A 166 23.64 0.12 17.27
C SER A 166 22.21 0.63 17.18
N GLN A 167 21.87 1.70 17.92
CA GLN A 167 20.57 2.34 17.93
C GLN A 167 20.73 3.85 17.83
N ILE A 168 20.04 4.44 16.85
CA ILE A 168 19.95 5.89 16.67
C ILE A 168 18.60 6.33 17.24
N PRO A 169 18.59 7.17 18.31
CA PRO A 169 17.34 7.71 18.81
C PRO A 169 16.76 8.73 17.83
N LEU A 170 15.45 8.68 17.58
CA LEU A 170 14.72 9.62 16.74
C LEU A 170 13.56 10.21 17.54
N TYR A 171 13.38 11.51 17.42
CA TYR A 171 12.35 12.27 18.12
C TYR A 171 11.04 12.31 17.31
N ASP A 172 9.94 12.72 17.96
CA ASP A 172 8.61 12.74 17.31
C ASP A 172 8.55 13.70 16.10
N ASN A 173 9.37 14.71 16.08
CA ASN A 173 9.47 15.69 14.98
C ASN A 173 10.54 15.35 13.93
N GLU A 174 11.23 14.22 14.06
CA GLU A 174 12.28 13.79 13.13
C GLU A 174 11.86 12.65 12.23
N LEU A 175 10.82 11.92 12.60
CA LEU A 175 10.33 10.78 11.83
C LEU A 175 8.86 10.95 11.48
N MET A 176 8.56 10.96 10.19
CA MET A 176 7.21 10.79 9.67
C MET A 176 6.89 9.28 9.66
N TYR A 177 5.98 8.88 10.56
CA TYR A 177 5.62 7.48 10.77
C TYR A 177 4.24 7.20 10.16
N LEU A 178 4.22 6.69 8.93
CA LEU A 178 3.03 6.44 8.11
C LEU A 178 2.42 5.09 8.48
N ARG A 179 1.35 5.08 9.26
CA ARG A 179 0.66 3.83 9.66
C ARG A 179 -0.51 3.54 8.74
N LEU A 180 -0.46 2.40 8.07
CA LEU A 180 -1.60 1.88 7.31
C LEU A 180 -2.49 1.05 8.23
N ASN A 181 -3.82 1.21 8.12
CA ASN A 181 -4.81 0.47 8.92
C ASN A 181 -4.46 0.42 10.42
N PRO A 182 -4.41 1.57 11.13
CA PRO A 182 -4.03 1.63 12.54
C PRO A 182 -5.00 0.84 13.41
N ARG A 183 -4.46 0.13 14.41
CA ARG A 183 -5.22 -0.70 15.35
C ARG A 183 -5.02 -0.19 16.78
N SER A 184 -6.05 -0.25 17.62
CA SER A 184 -6.01 0.29 19.00
C SER A 184 -5.10 -0.52 19.95
N HIS A 185 -4.95 -1.82 19.71
CA HIS A 185 -4.21 -2.74 20.57
C HIS A 185 -2.72 -2.86 20.23
N THR A 186 -2.27 -2.19 19.19
CA THR A 186 -0.86 -2.20 18.76
C THR A 186 -0.48 -0.83 18.19
N PRO A 187 0.73 -0.34 18.44
CA PRO A 187 1.20 0.90 17.85
C PRO A 187 1.55 0.77 16.35
N PHE A 188 1.52 -0.43 15.82
CA PHE A 188 1.83 -0.71 14.41
C PHE A 188 0.58 -0.69 13.56
N GLY A 189 0.74 -0.39 12.28
CA GLY A 189 -0.29 -0.56 11.27
C GLY A 189 -0.51 -2.04 10.91
N LEU A 190 -1.31 -2.26 9.88
CA LEU A 190 -1.54 -3.58 9.28
C LEU A 190 -1.36 -3.47 7.77
N GLY A 191 -0.32 -4.09 7.23
CA GLY A 191 -0.02 -4.09 5.81
C GLY A 191 -0.98 -4.98 5.02
N SER A 192 -1.32 -4.54 3.82
CA SER A 192 -2.18 -5.33 2.93
C SER A 192 -1.57 -6.69 2.60
N LEU A 193 -0.23 -6.75 2.44
CA LEU A 193 0.46 -8.01 2.22
C LEU A 193 0.50 -8.88 3.48
N GLU A 194 0.58 -8.28 4.66
CA GLU A 194 0.49 -9.01 5.93
C GLU A 194 -0.88 -9.72 6.04
N VAL A 195 -1.97 -9.04 5.66
CA VAL A 195 -3.30 -9.64 5.58
C VAL A 195 -3.36 -10.78 4.56
N ALA A 196 -2.75 -10.59 3.39
CA ALA A 196 -2.71 -11.57 2.32
C ALA A 196 -1.70 -12.72 2.54
N PHE A 197 -0.89 -12.68 3.59
CA PHE A 197 0.29 -13.53 3.76
C PHE A 197 0.01 -15.03 3.58
N GLU A 198 -1.01 -15.55 4.25
CA GLU A 198 -1.39 -16.97 4.16
C GLU A 198 -1.92 -17.33 2.77
N THR A 199 -2.68 -16.41 2.17
CA THR A 199 -3.21 -16.56 0.81
C THR A 199 -2.09 -16.61 -0.23
N VAL A 200 -1.11 -15.71 -0.12
CA VAL A 200 0.07 -15.70 -1.01
C VAL A 200 0.89 -16.98 -0.83
N ASN A 201 1.08 -17.44 0.40
CA ASN A 201 1.77 -18.70 0.65
C ASN A 201 1.04 -19.89 0.02
N SER A 202 -0.29 -19.94 0.13
CA SER A 202 -1.12 -20.96 -0.49
C SER A 202 -1.07 -20.88 -2.02
N PHE A 203 -1.07 -19.67 -2.57
CA PHE A 203 -0.91 -19.45 -4.02
C PHE A 203 0.42 -19.98 -4.53
N LEU A 204 1.53 -19.68 -3.85
CA LEU A 204 2.85 -20.17 -4.20
C LEU A 204 2.98 -21.69 -4.08
N ALA A 205 2.32 -22.29 -3.07
CA ALA A 205 2.27 -23.73 -2.92
C ALA A 205 1.49 -24.40 -4.06
N ALA A 206 0.33 -23.83 -4.43
CA ALA A 206 -0.48 -24.29 -5.56
C ALA A 206 0.27 -24.17 -6.88
N HIS A 207 0.97 -23.04 -7.10
CA HIS A 207 1.78 -22.83 -8.30
C HIS A 207 2.94 -23.82 -8.42
N ARG A 208 3.67 -24.06 -7.32
CA ARG A 208 4.74 -25.08 -7.29
C ARG A 208 4.21 -26.49 -7.51
N TYR A 209 3.04 -26.80 -6.98
CA TYR A 209 2.40 -28.10 -7.22
C TYR A 209 2.01 -28.26 -8.70
N ALA A 210 1.39 -27.24 -9.29
CA ALA A 210 1.05 -27.24 -10.71
C ALA A 210 2.30 -27.40 -11.61
N GLY A 211 3.39 -26.72 -11.28
CA GLY A 211 4.67 -26.85 -11.98
C GLY A 211 5.25 -28.27 -11.89
N ARG A 212 5.23 -28.88 -10.72
CA ARG A 212 5.66 -30.29 -10.55
C ARG A 212 4.78 -31.25 -11.32
N LEU A 213 3.48 -31.00 -11.39
CA LEU A 213 2.57 -31.82 -12.16
C LEU A 213 2.83 -31.69 -13.67
N ALA A 214 3.08 -30.47 -14.14
CA ALA A 214 3.40 -30.19 -15.55
C ALA A 214 4.76 -30.79 -15.96
N SER A 215 5.71 -30.89 -15.05
CA SER A 215 7.02 -31.52 -15.27
C SER A 215 7.02 -33.03 -15.05
N ASN A 216 5.84 -33.66 -14.89
CA ASN A 216 5.69 -35.10 -14.57
C ASN A 216 6.45 -35.56 -13.32
N SER A 217 6.79 -34.62 -12.40
CA SER A 217 7.53 -34.93 -11.17
C SER A 217 6.62 -35.44 -10.03
N VAL A 218 5.32 -35.53 -10.25
CA VAL A 218 4.37 -36.10 -9.29
C VAL A 218 3.95 -37.47 -9.77
N VAL A 219 4.21 -38.47 -8.95
CA VAL A 219 3.78 -39.86 -9.22
C VAL A 219 2.24 -39.89 -9.17
N GLN A 220 1.60 -40.06 -10.31
CA GLN A 220 0.15 -40.11 -10.46
C GLN A 220 -0.41 -41.54 -10.39
N TYR A 221 0.41 -42.53 -10.66
CA TYR A 221 0.03 -43.94 -10.69
C TYR A 221 1.22 -44.81 -10.32
N ALA A 222 0.94 -46.02 -9.87
CA ALA A 222 1.90 -47.11 -9.75
C ALA A 222 1.44 -48.28 -10.60
N LEU A 223 2.37 -49.00 -11.17
CA LEU A 223 2.10 -50.24 -11.85
C LEU A 223 2.34 -51.39 -10.86
N TRP A 224 1.31 -52.14 -10.59
CA TRP A 224 1.44 -53.39 -9.82
C TRP A 224 1.73 -54.52 -10.78
N LEU A 225 2.88 -55.18 -10.62
CA LEU A 225 3.30 -56.32 -11.44
C LEU A 225 3.23 -57.58 -10.58
N ASN A 226 2.44 -58.55 -11.01
CA ASN A 226 2.37 -59.83 -10.32
C ASN A 226 3.62 -60.67 -10.65
N GLU A 227 4.14 -61.40 -9.66
CA GLU A 227 5.20 -62.41 -9.77
C GLU A 227 6.47 -61.96 -10.51
N THR A 228 6.97 -60.76 -10.22
CA THR A 228 8.18 -60.27 -10.87
C THR A 228 9.42 -60.64 -10.00
N THR A 229 10.45 -61.22 -10.65
CA THR A 229 11.76 -61.44 -9.99
C THR A 229 12.49 -60.10 -9.80
N PRO A 230 13.37 -59.96 -8.77
CA PRO A 230 14.10 -58.73 -8.51
C PRO A 230 14.94 -58.25 -9.72
N ASP A 231 15.48 -59.15 -10.51
CA ASP A 231 16.26 -58.80 -11.73
C ASP A 231 15.37 -58.28 -12.85
N HIS A 232 14.19 -58.80 -12.98
CA HIS A 232 13.20 -58.32 -13.94
C HIS A 232 12.71 -56.90 -13.55
N HIS A 233 12.43 -56.71 -12.25
CA HIS A 233 12.05 -55.40 -11.73
C HIS A 233 13.10 -54.34 -12.00
N ASN A 234 14.37 -54.63 -11.71
CA ASN A 234 15.50 -53.71 -11.91
C ASN A 234 15.75 -53.39 -13.43
N ARG A 235 15.54 -54.36 -14.33
CA ARG A 235 15.64 -54.12 -15.77
C ARG A 235 14.51 -53.24 -16.28
N LEU A 236 13.29 -53.44 -15.78
CA LEU A 236 12.11 -52.69 -16.17
C LEU A 236 12.20 -51.25 -15.63
N LEU A 237 12.74 -51.05 -14.42
CA LEU A 237 12.97 -49.75 -13.81
C LEU A 237 14.00 -48.94 -14.62
N ARG A 238 15.14 -49.54 -15.00
CA ARG A 238 16.15 -48.87 -15.83
C ARG A 238 15.60 -48.51 -17.21
N TRP A 239 14.95 -49.47 -17.89
CA TRP A 239 14.32 -49.20 -19.18
C TRP A 239 13.28 -48.06 -19.08
N TRP A 240 12.47 -48.02 -17.98
CA TRP A 240 11.52 -46.95 -17.76
C TRP A 240 12.22 -45.59 -17.59
N GLN A 241 13.28 -45.55 -16.81
CA GLN A 241 14.05 -44.33 -16.57
C GLN A 241 14.76 -43.82 -17.82
N ASP A 242 15.34 -44.75 -18.61
CA ASP A 242 16.15 -44.41 -19.76
C ASP A 242 15.33 -44.08 -21.03
N GLU A 243 14.19 -44.76 -21.21
CA GLU A 243 13.44 -44.69 -22.47
C GLU A 243 12.09 -43.97 -22.36
N ILE A 244 11.50 -43.89 -21.18
CA ILE A 244 10.14 -43.40 -21.01
C ILE A 244 10.12 -42.08 -20.24
N GLU A 245 10.82 -42.00 -19.12
CA GLU A 245 10.83 -40.85 -18.25
C GLU A 245 11.42 -39.62 -18.95
N GLY A 246 10.62 -38.58 -19.13
CA GLY A 246 11.03 -37.35 -19.82
C GLY A 246 11.03 -37.34 -21.35
N THR A 247 10.75 -38.47 -22.01
CA THR A 247 10.77 -38.56 -23.49
C THR A 247 9.39 -38.40 -24.13
N GLY A 248 8.31 -38.48 -23.35
CA GLY A 248 6.93 -38.42 -23.86
C GLY A 248 6.52 -39.59 -24.77
N ARG A 249 7.33 -40.64 -24.84
CA ARG A 249 7.03 -41.83 -25.65
C ARG A 249 5.96 -42.70 -24.99
N VAL A 250 5.08 -43.28 -25.78
CA VAL A 250 4.09 -44.23 -25.30
C VAL A 250 4.72 -45.59 -25.12
N PRO A 251 4.77 -46.16 -23.91
CA PRO A 251 5.35 -47.48 -23.70
C PRO A 251 4.47 -48.55 -24.29
N LEU A 252 5.07 -49.42 -25.13
CA LEU A 252 4.44 -50.66 -25.60
C LEU A 252 4.84 -51.80 -24.65
N LEU A 253 3.91 -52.21 -23.78
CA LEU A 253 4.12 -53.29 -22.82
C LEU A 253 3.53 -54.57 -23.35
N THR A 254 4.33 -55.59 -23.48
CA THR A 254 3.88 -56.97 -23.78
C THR A 254 4.00 -57.79 -22.49
N CYS A 255 2.88 -58.11 -21.84
CA CYS A 255 2.81 -58.93 -20.65
C CYS A 255 1.77 -60.00 -20.82
N GLU A 256 1.99 -61.22 -20.27
CA GLU A 256 1.00 -62.30 -20.27
C GLU A 256 -0.24 -61.95 -19.47
N GLN A 257 -0.10 -61.14 -18.41
CA GLN A 257 -1.21 -60.66 -17.66
C GLN A 257 -1.19 -59.11 -17.65
N LYS A 258 -2.38 -58.51 -17.76
CA LYS A 258 -2.55 -57.06 -17.73
C LYS A 258 -2.11 -56.49 -16.36
N PRO A 259 -1.14 -55.57 -16.35
CA PRO A 259 -0.72 -54.94 -15.09
C PRO A 259 -1.87 -54.12 -14.47
N GLU A 260 -2.00 -54.18 -13.13
CA GLU A 260 -2.94 -53.33 -12.42
C GLU A 260 -2.38 -51.93 -12.21
N VAL A 261 -3.13 -50.91 -12.65
CA VAL A 261 -2.74 -49.51 -12.50
C VAL A 261 -3.38 -48.97 -11.23
N LEU A 262 -2.53 -48.75 -10.22
CA LEU A 262 -2.95 -48.06 -9.00
C LEU A 262 -2.84 -46.53 -9.24
N LYS A 263 -3.98 -45.87 -9.35
CA LYS A 263 -4.02 -44.41 -9.43
C LYS A 263 -3.99 -43.81 -8.04
N PHE A 264 -2.95 -43.02 -7.73
CA PHE A 264 -2.83 -42.34 -6.44
C PHE A 264 -3.57 -40.99 -6.40
N THR A 265 -3.84 -40.42 -7.55
CA THR A 265 -4.67 -39.20 -7.67
C THR A 265 -5.93 -39.54 -8.43
N GLY A 266 -7.07 -39.33 -7.79
CA GLY A 266 -8.36 -39.34 -8.48
C GLY A 266 -8.29 -38.31 -9.59
N GLY A 267 -8.28 -38.83 -10.85
CA GLY A 267 -8.23 -37.96 -12.00
C GLY A 267 -9.44 -37.07 -12.00
N THR A 268 -9.29 -35.87 -12.19
CA THR A 268 -10.19 -34.83 -12.60
C THR A 268 -9.87 -33.56 -11.93
N ASP A 269 -9.30 -32.67 -12.14
CA ASP A 269 -9.50 -31.30 -11.68
C ASP A 269 -8.37 -30.34 -12.11
N ALA A 270 -7.91 -30.49 -13.36
CA ALA A 270 -7.14 -29.40 -13.96
C ALA A 270 -7.94 -28.08 -13.88
N GLU A 271 -9.25 -28.17 -14.04
CA GLU A 271 -10.16 -27.02 -13.98
C GLU A 271 -10.33 -26.48 -12.56
N LEU A 272 -10.55 -27.32 -11.56
CA LEU A 272 -10.60 -26.94 -10.14
C LEU A 272 -9.25 -26.32 -9.68
N ARG A 273 -8.14 -26.76 -10.23
CA ARG A 273 -6.82 -26.23 -9.89
C ARG A 273 -6.60 -24.83 -10.44
N ILE A 274 -7.09 -24.55 -11.66
CA ILE A 274 -7.05 -23.20 -12.25
C ILE A 274 -8.01 -22.28 -11.49
N GLN A 275 -9.25 -22.73 -11.24
CA GLN A 275 -10.23 -21.96 -10.46
C GLN A 275 -9.76 -21.66 -9.05
N TRP A 276 -9.03 -22.59 -8.40
CA TRP A 276 -8.44 -22.36 -7.09
C TRP A 276 -7.36 -21.27 -7.12
N GLN A 277 -6.50 -21.25 -8.13
CA GLN A 277 -5.49 -20.18 -8.29
C GLN A 277 -6.16 -18.83 -8.55
N GLU A 278 -7.17 -18.78 -9.41
CA GLU A 278 -7.96 -17.56 -9.64
C GLU A 278 -8.65 -17.08 -8.36
N PHE A 279 -9.21 -17.98 -7.57
CA PHE A 279 -9.78 -17.65 -6.26
C PHE A 279 -8.74 -17.03 -5.33
N LEU A 280 -7.54 -17.60 -5.24
CA LEU A 280 -6.47 -17.06 -4.40
C LEU A 280 -6.00 -15.67 -4.88
N ILE A 281 -5.93 -15.44 -6.20
CA ILE A 281 -5.63 -14.11 -6.75
C ILE A 281 -6.72 -13.10 -6.36
N ARG A 282 -8.00 -13.48 -6.41
CA ARG A 282 -9.12 -12.64 -5.94
C ARG A 282 -9.00 -12.31 -4.47
N MET A 283 -8.62 -13.27 -3.64
CA MET A 283 -8.41 -13.04 -2.20
C MET A 283 -7.21 -12.12 -1.92
N ILE A 284 -6.14 -12.22 -2.71
CA ILE A 284 -5.02 -11.27 -2.64
C ILE A 284 -5.51 -9.87 -3.04
N GLY A 285 -6.25 -9.74 -4.14
CA GLY A 285 -6.86 -8.48 -4.57
C GLY A 285 -7.71 -7.83 -3.47
N ASN A 286 -8.56 -8.61 -2.82
CA ASN A 286 -9.40 -8.14 -1.72
C ASN A 286 -8.57 -7.60 -0.53
N ALA A 287 -7.44 -8.23 -0.20
CA ALA A 287 -6.56 -7.76 0.87
C ALA A 287 -5.90 -6.40 0.54
N PHE A 288 -5.72 -6.09 -0.75
CA PHE A 288 -5.23 -4.82 -1.23
C PHE A 288 -6.35 -3.83 -1.59
N GLY A 289 -7.63 -4.23 -1.51
CA GLY A 289 -8.76 -3.40 -1.93
C GLY A 289 -8.81 -3.17 -3.45
N LEU A 290 -8.29 -4.10 -4.25
CA LEU A 290 -8.21 -3.99 -5.70
C LEU A 290 -9.17 -4.97 -6.39
N PRO A 291 -9.93 -4.54 -7.41
CA PRO A 291 -10.73 -5.42 -8.23
C PRO A 291 -9.86 -6.48 -8.94
N PRO A 292 -10.35 -7.71 -9.11
CA PRO A 292 -9.60 -8.80 -9.72
C PRO A 292 -9.09 -8.49 -11.13
N MET A 293 -9.83 -7.69 -11.90
CA MET A 293 -9.42 -7.26 -13.24
C MET A 293 -8.10 -6.50 -13.25
N MET A 294 -7.79 -5.73 -12.23
CA MET A 294 -6.52 -5.01 -12.13
C MET A 294 -5.33 -5.96 -11.92
N LEU A 295 -5.60 -7.17 -11.43
CA LEU A 295 -4.62 -8.25 -11.23
C LEU A 295 -4.56 -9.23 -12.40
N GLY A 296 -5.25 -8.93 -13.52
CA GLY A 296 -5.20 -9.75 -14.75
C GLY A 296 -6.24 -10.86 -14.80
N LEU A 297 -7.34 -10.76 -14.05
CA LEU A 297 -8.48 -11.68 -14.13
C LEU A 297 -9.62 -11.00 -14.89
N ASP A 298 -9.64 -11.13 -16.20
CA ASP A 298 -10.51 -10.36 -17.11
C ASP A 298 -11.83 -11.05 -17.44
N ARG A 299 -12.18 -12.17 -16.81
CA ARG A 299 -13.43 -12.87 -17.12
C ARG A 299 -14.63 -12.04 -16.70
N ASP A 300 -15.51 -11.76 -17.64
CA ASP A 300 -16.83 -11.11 -17.48
C ASP A 300 -16.87 -9.58 -17.21
N VAL A 301 -15.84 -8.84 -17.55
CA VAL A 301 -15.84 -7.37 -17.39
C VAL A 301 -16.03 -6.69 -18.73
N ASN A 302 -17.17 -5.99 -18.91
CA ASN A 302 -17.35 -5.11 -20.06
C ASN A 302 -16.67 -3.75 -19.81
N ARG A 303 -16.51 -2.96 -20.89
CA ARG A 303 -15.73 -1.71 -20.83
C ARG A 303 -16.30 -0.66 -19.84
N ASN A 304 -17.61 -0.61 -19.67
CA ASN A 304 -18.26 0.36 -18.76
C ASN A 304 -18.03 -0.07 -17.29
N THR A 305 -18.23 -1.34 -16.99
CA THR A 305 -17.99 -1.90 -15.64
C THR A 305 -16.50 -1.78 -15.23
N ALA A 306 -15.57 -1.87 -16.21
CA ALA A 306 -14.15 -1.71 -15.93
C ALA A 306 -13.82 -0.29 -15.41
N GLY A 307 -14.42 0.75 -16.01
CA GLY A 307 -14.25 2.13 -15.56
C GLY A 307 -14.80 2.35 -14.15
N GLU A 308 -16.02 1.88 -13.89
CA GLU A 308 -16.67 2.00 -12.57
C GLU A 308 -15.87 1.30 -11.47
N LEU A 309 -15.36 0.08 -11.73
CA LEU A 309 -14.53 -0.66 -10.78
C LEU A 309 -13.17 0.01 -10.52
N ALA A 310 -12.58 0.64 -11.54
CA ALA A 310 -11.35 1.40 -11.38
C ALA A 310 -11.58 2.67 -10.54
N ASP A 311 -12.68 3.38 -10.76
CA ASP A 311 -13.07 4.55 -9.97
C ASP A 311 -13.43 4.17 -8.53
N GLU A 312 -14.06 3.02 -8.31
CA GLU A 312 -14.32 2.49 -6.98
C GLU A 312 -13.03 2.17 -6.24
N ALA A 313 -12.09 1.45 -6.86
CA ALA A 313 -10.78 1.17 -6.28
C ALA A 313 -10.00 2.46 -5.96
N PHE A 314 -10.09 3.46 -6.82
CA PHE A 314 -9.50 4.77 -6.56
C PHE A 314 -10.09 5.40 -5.29
N ARG A 315 -11.42 5.46 -5.17
CA ARG A 315 -12.11 6.09 -4.03
C ARG A 315 -11.93 5.35 -2.72
N THR A 316 -11.97 4.01 -2.74
CA THR A 316 -11.96 3.19 -1.52
C THR A 316 -10.58 2.80 -1.05
N THR A 317 -9.59 2.76 -1.93
CA THR A 317 -8.24 2.27 -1.60
C THR A 317 -7.18 3.35 -1.78
N ILE A 318 -7.10 3.96 -2.97
CA ILE A 318 -5.99 4.86 -3.31
C ILE A 318 -6.15 6.22 -2.63
N ALA A 319 -7.32 6.84 -2.73
CA ALA A 319 -7.57 8.17 -2.17
C ALA A 319 -7.40 8.24 -0.64
N PRO A 320 -7.86 7.26 0.16
CA PRO A 320 -7.60 7.27 1.61
C PRO A 320 -6.11 7.23 1.97
N ILE A 321 -5.30 6.44 1.25
CA ILE A 321 -3.86 6.36 1.47
C ILE A 321 -3.18 7.68 1.05
N ALA A 322 -3.58 8.27 -0.07
CA ALA A 322 -3.06 9.55 -0.51
C ALA A 322 -3.41 10.68 0.48
N ARG A 323 -4.65 10.71 1.00
CA ARG A 323 -5.05 11.67 2.04
C ARG A 323 -4.23 11.50 3.32
N MET A 324 -4.05 10.28 3.80
CA MET A 324 -3.19 9.98 4.96
C MET A 324 -1.77 10.54 4.75
N LEU A 325 -1.21 10.35 3.56
CA LEU A 325 0.11 10.87 3.23
C LEU A 325 0.15 12.40 3.24
N ALA A 326 -0.84 13.06 2.63
CA ALA A 326 -0.97 14.52 2.62
C ALA A 326 -1.12 15.10 4.04
N GLU A 327 -1.91 14.43 4.90
CA GLU A 327 -2.04 14.79 6.31
C GLU A 327 -0.72 14.68 7.06
N HIS A 328 0.09 13.67 6.79
CA HIS A 328 1.42 13.52 7.39
C HIS A 328 2.37 14.62 6.95
N PHE A 329 2.43 14.98 5.66
CA PHE A 329 3.23 16.12 5.19
C PHE A 329 2.80 17.41 5.86
N THR A 330 1.49 17.67 5.92
CA THR A 330 0.93 18.87 6.55
C THR A 330 1.24 18.93 8.05
N ARG A 331 0.97 17.83 8.76
CA ARG A 331 1.10 17.78 10.22
C ARG A 331 2.54 17.63 10.69
N ASP A 332 3.27 16.66 10.13
CA ASP A 332 4.56 16.24 10.67
C ASP A 332 5.70 17.09 10.08
N LEU A 333 5.73 17.29 8.75
CA LEU A 333 6.77 18.09 8.12
C LEU A 333 6.53 19.60 8.31
N PHE A 334 5.38 20.10 7.81
CA PHE A 334 5.14 21.55 7.87
C PHE A 334 4.85 22.01 9.30
N GLY A 335 3.97 21.27 10.02
CA GLY A 335 3.53 21.67 11.36
C GLY A 335 4.54 21.41 12.47
N LYS A 336 5.08 20.17 12.59
CA LYS A 336 5.98 19.80 13.69
C LYS A 336 7.44 20.14 13.39
N ARG A 337 7.94 19.76 12.20
CA ARG A 337 9.37 19.91 11.89
C ARG A 337 9.76 21.34 11.61
N LEU A 338 8.99 22.04 10.76
CA LEU A 338 9.28 23.41 10.33
C LEU A 338 8.56 24.48 11.18
N GLY A 339 7.47 24.13 11.86
CA GLY A 339 6.64 25.09 12.58
C GLY A 339 5.73 25.94 11.67
N TRP A 340 5.62 25.62 10.40
CA TRP A 340 4.86 26.36 9.39
C TRP A 340 3.43 25.79 9.27
N ARG A 341 2.59 26.06 10.24
CA ARG A 341 1.23 25.50 10.38
C ARG A 341 0.20 26.08 9.41
N GLU A 342 0.55 27.17 8.76
CA GLU A 342 -0.26 27.89 7.79
C GLU A 342 -0.37 27.22 6.43
N PHE A 343 0.50 26.26 6.14
CA PHE A 343 0.52 25.53 4.88
C PHE A 343 -0.07 24.14 4.99
N GLU A 344 -0.64 23.68 3.88
CA GLU A 344 -1.07 22.31 3.71
C GLU A 344 -0.61 21.73 2.38
N PHE A 345 -0.34 20.43 2.40
CA PHE A 345 -0.01 19.64 1.22
C PHE A 345 -1.28 19.00 0.68
N VAL A 346 -1.54 19.11 -0.62
CA VAL A 346 -2.72 18.52 -1.26
C VAL A 346 -2.33 17.83 -2.57
N PHE A 347 -2.99 16.71 -2.85
CA PHE A 347 -2.95 16.10 -4.17
C PHE A 347 -4.09 16.68 -5.03
N ASN A 348 -3.75 17.26 -6.18
CA ASN A 348 -4.70 17.98 -7.03
C ASN A 348 -5.91 17.14 -7.46
N GLU A 349 -5.71 15.85 -7.74
CA GLU A 349 -6.81 14.96 -8.15
C GLU A 349 -7.85 14.73 -7.04
N LEU A 350 -7.41 14.73 -5.78
CA LEU A 350 -8.32 14.57 -4.64
C LEU A 350 -9.12 15.84 -4.42
N ASP A 351 -8.46 16.98 -4.52
CA ASP A 351 -9.07 18.30 -4.33
C ASP A 351 -10.05 18.61 -5.46
N ALA A 352 -9.65 18.40 -6.72
CA ALA A 352 -10.49 18.64 -7.89
C ALA A 352 -11.78 17.78 -7.90
N ARG A 353 -11.71 16.53 -7.43
CA ARG A 353 -12.90 15.66 -7.35
C ARG A 353 -13.84 16.09 -6.23
N ASP A 354 -13.29 16.43 -5.07
CA ASP A 354 -14.07 16.94 -3.93
C ASP A 354 -14.70 18.30 -4.28
N GLU A 355 -13.96 19.18 -4.96
CA GLU A 355 -14.47 20.48 -5.42
C GLU A 355 -15.57 20.35 -6.47
N MET A 356 -15.43 19.45 -7.45
CA MET A 356 -16.46 19.21 -8.46
C MET A 356 -17.76 18.69 -7.83
N GLN A 357 -17.65 17.80 -6.83
CA GLN A 357 -18.79 17.27 -6.10
C GLN A 357 -19.45 18.38 -5.25
N GLU A 358 -18.66 19.23 -4.60
CA GLU A 358 -19.12 20.38 -3.84
C GLU A 358 -19.84 21.41 -4.75
N VAL A 359 -19.27 21.70 -5.94
CA VAL A 359 -19.90 22.56 -6.94
C VAL A 359 -21.24 22.01 -7.42
N GLN A 360 -21.33 20.70 -7.67
CA GLN A 360 -22.59 20.07 -8.06
C GLN A 360 -23.66 20.18 -6.97
N ILE A 361 -23.29 19.90 -5.71
CA ILE A 361 -24.18 20.04 -4.56
C ILE A 361 -24.62 21.50 -4.38
N GLN A 362 -23.68 22.44 -4.40
CA GLN A 362 -24.00 23.88 -4.27
C GLN A 362 -24.89 24.36 -5.41
N THR A 363 -24.66 23.91 -6.66
CA THR A 363 -25.49 24.25 -7.80
C THR A 363 -26.92 23.71 -7.64
N ALA A 364 -27.04 22.46 -7.17
CA ALA A 364 -28.35 21.85 -6.92
C ALA A 364 -29.10 22.57 -5.77
N LEU A 365 -28.41 22.98 -4.71
CA LEU A 365 -28.99 23.74 -3.59
C LEU A 365 -29.39 25.17 -3.99
N LEU A 366 -28.60 25.82 -4.86
CA LEU A 366 -28.98 27.12 -5.48
C LEU A 366 -30.22 26.98 -6.35
N GLN A 367 -30.28 25.94 -7.20
CA GLN A 367 -31.44 25.69 -8.06
C GLN A 367 -32.70 25.34 -7.27
N ALA A 368 -32.54 24.62 -6.15
CA ALA A 368 -33.64 24.31 -5.26
C ALA A 368 -34.07 25.49 -4.36
N GLY A 369 -33.38 26.63 -4.42
CA GLY A 369 -33.67 27.81 -3.57
C GLY A 369 -33.35 27.61 -2.09
N VAL A 370 -32.59 26.59 -1.75
CA VAL A 370 -32.17 26.28 -0.36
C VAL A 370 -31.02 27.18 0.10
N LEU A 371 -30.11 27.52 -0.81
CA LEU A 371 -29.01 28.46 -0.58
C LEU A 371 -29.12 29.65 -1.52
N THR A 372 -28.66 30.80 -1.08
CA THR A 372 -28.48 32.00 -1.87
C THR A 372 -27.07 32.08 -2.47
N VAL A 373 -26.92 32.85 -3.56
CA VAL A 373 -25.59 33.06 -4.18
C VAL A 373 -24.58 33.64 -3.17
N ASP A 374 -25.04 34.57 -2.32
CA ASP A 374 -24.17 35.21 -1.33
C ASP A 374 -23.75 34.26 -0.20
N GLU A 375 -24.61 33.32 0.20
CA GLU A 375 -24.26 32.29 1.15
C GLU A 375 -23.21 31.32 0.58
N VAL A 376 -23.34 30.91 -0.68
CA VAL A 376 -22.33 30.08 -1.35
C VAL A 376 -21.00 30.83 -1.50
N ARG A 377 -21.05 32.12 -1.84
CA ARG A 377 -19.86 32.99 -1.91
C ARG A 377 -19.20 33.13 -0.55
N ALA A 378 -19.98 33.31 0.52
CA ALA A 378 -19.45 33.39 1.88
C ALA A 378 -18.78 32.09 2.33
N GLN A 379 -19.35 30.92 2.00
CA GLN A 379 -18.75 29.61 2.27
C GLN A 379 -17.41 29.44 1.55
N ARG A 380 -17.25 30.05 0.36
CA ARG A 380 -15.99 30.04 -0.42
C ARG A 380 -15.03 31.18 -0.06
N GLY A 381 -15.32 31.97 1.00
CA GLY A 381 -14.51 33.11 1.39
C GLY A 381 -14.54 34.31 0.43
N LEU A 382 -15.48 34.34 -0.47
CA LEU A 382 -15.68 35.42 -1.43
C LEU A 382 -16.60 36.51 -0.86
N ARG A 383 -16.36 37.77 -1.22
CA ARG A 383 -17.23 38.86 -0.82
C ARG A 383 -18.62 38.73 -1.47
N PRO A 384 -19.73 39.20 -0.80
CA PRO A 384 -21.04 39.28 -1.39
C PRO A 384 -21.03 40.03 -2.73
N LEU A 385 -21.97 39.73 -3.63
CA LEU A 385 -22.12 40.48 -4.86
C LEU A 385 -22.64 41.90 -4.56
N GLU A 386 -21.94 42.89 -5.06
CA GLU A 386 -22.46 44.25 -4.98
C GLU A 386 -23.78 44.37 -5.78
N HIS A 387 -24.74 45.08 -5.25
CA HIS A 387 -26.12 45.21 -5.83
C HIS A 387 -26.14 45.63 -7.28
N THR A 388 -25.12 46.35 -7.78
CA THR A 388 -24.98 46.81 -9.16
C THR A 388 -24.71 45.64 -10.15
N GLN A 389 -24.00 44.61 -9.73
CA GLN A 389 -23.74 43.43 -10.57
C GLN A 389 -24.91 42.45 -10.67
N MET A 390 -25.85 42.49 -9.71
CA MET A 390 -27.11 41.72 -9.82
C MET A 390 -28.05 42.27 -10.88
N LEU A 391 -28.08 43.58 -11.08
CA LEU A 391 -28.91 44.23 -12.08
C LEU A 391 -28.40 44.01 -13.54
N GLU A 392 -27.09 43.96 -13.73
CA GLU A 392 -26.51 43.67 -15.05
C GLU A 392 -26.74 42.21 -15.49
N LYS A 393 -26.71 41.26 -14.55
CA LYS A 393 -27.00 39.86 -14.87
C LYS A 393 -28.48 39.60 -15.14
N ALA A 394 -29.39 40.26 -14.43
CA ALA A 394 -30.81 40.15 -14.64
C ALA A 394 -31.25 40.80 -16.00
N THR A 395 -30.52 41.81 -16.47
CA THR A 395 -30.75 42.45 -17.78
C THR A 395 -30.16 41.65 -18.95
N SER A 396 -29.09 40.88 -18.74
CA SER A 396 -28.52 40.03 -19.79
C SER A 396 -29.32 38.74 -20.01
N ASP A 397 -29.95 38.19 -19.00
CA ASP A 397 -30.83 37.00 -19.11
C ASP A 397 -32.24 37.36 -19.63
N GLY A 398 -32.66 38.64 -19.52
CA GLY A 398 -33.95 39.14 -19.98
C GLY A 398 -34.01 39.50 -21.47
N SER A 399 -32.91 39.60 -22.19
CA SER A 399 -32.87 40.02 -23.61
C SER A 399 -32.98 38.88 -24.62
N GLY A 400 -33.20 37.64 -24.18
CA GLY A 400 -33.33 36.46 -25.06
C GLY A 400 -34.74 36.05 -25.48
N LEU A 401 -35.81 36.78 -25.03
CA LEU A 401 -37.21 36.47 -25.37
C LEU A 401 -37.91 37.67 -26.03
N GLY A 402 -37.62 37.90 -27.29
CA GLY A 402 -38.33 38.94 -28.03
C GLY A 402 -37.89 39.11 -29.47
N SER A 403 -38.13 38.10 -30.32
CA SER A 403 -38.43 38.32 -31.76
C SER A 403 -38.79 36.99 -32.43
N ALA A 404 -40.06 36.64 -32.33
CA ALA A 404 -40.70 35.77 -33.31
C ALA A 404 -42.08 36.40 -33.65
N GLN A 405 -42.09 37.11 -34.69
CA GLN A 405 -43.27 37.30 -35.58
C GLN A 405 -42.83 36.98 -36.99
#